data_e232b2bf97ebf717b6a456c1b65007fb
#
_entry.id   e232b2bf97ebf717b6a456c1b65007fb
#
_cell.length_a   1.000
_cell.length_b   1.000
_cell.length_c   1.000
_cell.angle_alpha   90.00
_cell.angle_beta   90.00
_cell.angle_gamma   90.00
#
_symmetry.space_group_name_H-M   'P 1'
#
loop_
_entity.id
_entity.type
_entity.pdbx_description
1 polymer ?
#
loop_
_entity_poly.entity_id
_entity_poly.type
_entity_poly.pdbx_seq_one_letter_code
_entity_poly.pdbx_strand_id
1 'polypeptide(L)'
;MNRKKGIRNFLKSMKFRLICLFMLIGILTGILIRTGILTAYEKHAVSNRSVDVIGQAKILANQMVSTDYINGAESESITSQLQQMSRIYDGRILLIDSSFHIIKDTYDLDTNKTIISEEVIKSFRGEDSINYDADNHYVEMTIPLTTDNVETEEKSIIGVLLISVSTDSILANLEYMRNAALVLQIVGAVLLFAVSVFLSVRLTNPLKNMASSIAEIQNGYGTSDGELMIKDYSETVQISEKFNKLYSRMKMLDDSRQEFVSNVSHELKTPLTSMKVLADSLNGQEDVPIELYREFMLDIGNEIERENKIINDLLSLVKMDKSASDLNITSVNINEMLDLILKRLKPIAEKQHVDLVLESFRPVTAEIDEVKLTLAITNLVENAIKYNKEDGWVHVSLNADYQYFYLKVEDSGIGIPEDSLEHIYERFYRVDKSHSREIGGTGLGLAITRNAILMHRGAIKVFSTEGEGTLFTVRIPLNYIA
;
A
#
# COMPACT_ATOMS: atom_id res chain seq x y z
N MET A 1 16.10 32.80 2.40
CA MET A 1 15.64 31.66 1.58
C MET A 1 15.16 30.46 2.41
N ASN A 2 15.70 30.19 3.58
CA ASN A 2 15.32 29.03 4.45
C ASN A 2 13.90 29.09 5.05
N ARG A 3 13.37 30.28 5.38
CA ARG A 3 12.01 30.40 5.98
C ARG A 3 10.88 30.01 5.00
N LYS A 4 11.02 30.33 3.70
CA LYS A 4 10.05 29.93 2.67
C LYS A 4 10.05 28.42 2.39
N LYS A 5 11.22 27.75 2.48
CA LYS A 5 11.32 26.29 2.38
C LYS A 5 10.65 25.58 3.56
N GLY A 6 10.78 26.11 4.77
CA GLY A 6 10.15 25.55 5.98
C GLY A 6 8.63 25.59 5.92
N ILE A 7 8.04 26.75 5.52
CA ILE A 7 6.58 26.91 5.38
C ILE A 7 6.02 25.98 4.28
N ARG A 8 6.71 25.87 3.15
CA ARG A 8 6.29 24.99 2.05
C ARG A 8 6.34 23.51 2.41
N ASN A 9 7.32 23.10 3.24
CA ASN A 9 7.41 21.74 3.75
C ASN A 9 6.34 21.44 4.81
N PHE A 10 6.02 22.43 5.66
CA PHE A 10 4.94 22.32 6.62
C PHE A 10 3.58 22.15 5.94
N LEU A 11 3.27 22.96 4.92
CA LEU A 11 2.04 22.87 4.13
C LEU A 11 1.90 21.53 3.36
N LYS A 12 3.03 20.91 3.02
CA LYS A 12 3.07 19.57 2.39
C LYS A 12 2.99 18.42 3.37
N SER A 13 3.14 18.69 4.67
CA SER A 13 3.15 17.65 5.67
C SER A 13 1.78 16.98 5.80
N MET A 14 1.78 15.67 5.98
CA MET A 14 0.57 14.87 6.19
C MET A 14 -0.20 15.37 7.42
N LYS A 15 0.50 15.83 8.48
CA LYS A 15 -0.10 16.43 9.68
C LYS A 15 -0.97 17.62 9.33
N PHE A 16 -0.44 18.57 8.58
CA PHE A 16 -1.18 19.76 8.18
C PHE A 16 -2.41 19.43 7.33
N ARG A 17 -2.25 18.54 6.37
CA ARG A 17 -3.38 18.12 5.51
C ARG A 17 -4.51 17.45 6.28
N LEU A 18 -4.18 16.59 7.25
CA LEU A 18 -5.19 15.94 8.10
C LEU A 18 -5.92 16.97 8.98
N ILE A 19 -5.18 17.91 9.58
CA ILE A 19 -5.80 19.00 10.38
C ILE A 19 -6.77 19.79 9.50
N CYS A 20 -6.34 20.23 8.32
CA CYS A 20 -7.19 20.98 7.40
C CYS A 20 -8.42 20.18 6.97
N LEU A 21 -8.28 18.88 6.69
CA LEU A 21 -9.39 18.02 6.28
C LEU A 21 -10.43 17.89 7.41
N PHE A 22 -10.00 17.60 8.64
CA PHE A 22 -10.92 17.49 9.79
C PHE A 22 -11.60 18.80 10.09
N MET A 23 -10.87 19.93 10.04
CA MET A 23 -11.43 21.26 10.25
C MET A 23 -12.45 21.61 9.17
N LEU A 24 -12.16 21.34 7.90
CA LEU A 24 -13.07 21.63 6.80
C LEU A 24 -14.39 20.84 6.93
N ILE A 25 -14.30 19.55 7.21
CA ILE A 25 -15.50 18.71 7.40
C ILE A 25 -16.32 19.23 8.58
N GLY A 26 -15.69 19.48 9.74
CA GLY A 26 -16.40 19.90 10.93
C GLY A 26 -17.04 21.29 10.82
N ILE A 27 -16.34 22.24 10.23
CA ILE A 27 -16.88 23.61 10.02
C ILE A 27 -18.05 23.57 9.02
N LEU A 28 -17.90 22.84 7.90
CA LEU A 28 -18.96 22.72 6.90
C LEU A 28 -20.22 22.10 7.47
N THR A 29 -20.07 21.01 8.22
CA THR A 29 -21.17 20.33 8.90
C THR A 29 -21.84 21.27 9.91
N GLY A 30 -21.05 22.01 10.70
CA GLY A 30 -21.58 23.00 11.65
C GLY A 30 -22.39 24.11 10.99
N ILE A 31 -21.94 24.62 9.83
CA ILE A 31 -22.69 25.61 9.04
C ILE A 31 -24.01 25.04 8.53
N LEU A 32 -23.99 23.83 7.96
CA LEU A 32 -25.20 23.17 7.44
C LEU A 32 -26.25 22.93 8.55
N ILE A 33 -25.82 22.42 9.70
CA ILE A 33 -26.72 22.18 10.82
C ILE A 33 -27.30 23.49 11.33
N ARG A 34 -26.46 24.53 11.50
CA ARG A 34 -26.93 25.84 11.97
C ARG A 34 -27.96 26.43 11.02
N THR A 35 -27.69 26.49 9.72
CA THR A 35 -28.63 27.06 8.74
C THR A 35 -29.92 26.25 8.68
N GLY A 36 -29.84 24.91 8.68
CA GLY A 36 -31.01 24.03 8.68
C GLY A 36 -31.90 24.21 9.92
N ILE A 37 -31.31 24.28 11.11
CA ILE A 37 -32.07 24.46 12.35
C ILE A 37 -32.76 25.84 12.39
N LEU A 38 -32.04 26.92 12.04
CA LEU A 38 -32.61 28.26 12.04
C LEU A 38 -33.76 28.40 11.04
N THR A 39 -33.59 27.90 9.81
CA THR A 39 -34.65 27.93 8.80
C THR A 39 -35.88 27.08 9.23
N ALA A 40 -35.63 25.89 9.81
CA ALA A 40 -36.70 25.05 10.29
C ALA A 40 -37.47 25.71 11.46
N TYR A 41 -36.73 26.34 12.38
CA TYR A 41 -37.34 27.07 13.51
C TYR A 41 -38.20 28.22 13.02
N GLU A 42 -37.71 29.09 12.11
CA GLU A 42 -38.44 30.20 11.52
C GLU A 42 -39.77 29.70 10.91
N LYS A 43 -39.69 28.72 10.03
CA LYS A 43 -40.87 28.15 9.38
C LYS A 43 -41.89 27.58 10.39
N HIS A 44 -41.40 26.87 11.41
CA HIS A 44 -42.27 26.30 12.45
C HIS A 44 -42.89 27.37 13.35
N ALA A 45 -42.11 28.38 13.73
CA ALA A 45 -42.59 29.46 14.58
C ALA A 45 -43.68 30.28 13.89
N VAL A 46 -43.45 30.61 12.59
CA VAL A 46 -44.46 31.32 11.77
C VAL A 46 -45.71 30.45 11.61
N SER A 47 -45.59 29.17 11.28
CA SER A 47 -46.69 28.25 11.13
C SER A 47 -47.52 28.10 12.43
N ASN A 48 -46.88 27.90 13.56
CA ASN A 48 -47.56 27.78 14.83
C ASN A 48 -48.30 29.07 15.18
N ARG A 49 -47.63 30.24 14.99
CA ARG A 49 -48.27 31.55 15.21
C ARG A 49 -49.53 31.69 14.36
N SER A 50 -49.45 31.34 13.08
CA SER A 50 -50.57 31.42 12.16
C SER A 50 -51.72 30.51 12.58
N VAL A 51 -51.44 29.27 12.97
CA VAL A 51 -52.47 28.31 13.43
C VAL A 51 -53.17 28.82 14.69
N ASP A 52 -52.42 29.35 15.65
CA ASP A 52 -53.00 29.92 16.89
C ASP A 52 -53.92 31.12 16.62
N VAL A 53 -53.47 32.05 15.76
CA VAL A 53 -54.24 33.24 15.38
C VAL A 53 -55.49 32.85 14.62
N ILE A 54 -55.40 31.97 13.64
CA ILE A 54 -56.56 31.47 12.87
C ILE A 54 -57.58 30.76 13.77
N GLY A 55 -57.09 29.97 14.73
CA GLY A 55 -57.97 29.28 15.69
C GLY A 55 -58.80 30.25 16.52
N GLN A 56 -58.14 31.28 17.06
CA GLN A 56 -58.84 32.33 17.83
C GLN A 56 -59.78 33.15 16.93
N ALA A 57 -59.30 33.49 15.74
CA ALA A 57 -60.05 34.30 14.78
C ALA A 57 -61.30 33.57 14.25
N LYS A 58 -61.24 32.27 14.02
CA LYS A 58 -62.42 31.47 13.64
C LYS A 58 -63.50 31.44 14.72
N ILE A 59 -63.09 31.35 15.98
CA ILE A 59 -64.04 31.44 17.11
C ILE A 59 -64.72 32.81 17.10
N LEU A 60 -63.95 33.90 16.96
CA LEU A 60 -64.44 35.25 16.91
C LEU A 60 -65.33 35.50 15.68
N ALA A 61 -64.93 34.98 14.48
CA ALA A 61 -65.69 35.04 13.28
C ALA A 61 -67.09 34.40 13.45
N ASN A 62 -67.19 33.22 14.07
CA ASN A 62 -68.41 32.54 14.34
C ASN A 62 -69.30 33.35 15.33
N GLN A 63 -68.72 34.00 16.33
CA GLN A 63 -69.45 34.89 17.21
C GLN A 63 -70.00 36.13 16.50
N MET A 64 -69.22 36.75 15.59
CA MET A 64 -69.62 37.88 14.78
C MET A 64 -70.84 37.55 13.88
N VAL A 65 -70.84 36.36 13.26
CA VAL A 65 -71.94 35.88 12.43
C VAL A 65 -73.19 35.66 13.31
N SER A 66 -73.04 34.98 14.44
CA SER A 66 -74.17 34.64 15.32
C SER A 66 -74.86 35.86 15.99
N THR A 67 -74.13 36.98 16.13
CA THR A 67 -74.64 38.22 16.74
C THR A 67 -75.03 39.30 15.75
N ASP A 68 -74.94 38.97 14.41
CA ASP A 68 -75.20 39.90 13.32
C ASP A 68 -74.38 41.21 13.38
N TYR A 69 -73.15 41.08 13.89
CA TYR A 69 -72.21 42.22 14.11
C TYR A 69 -71.84 42.96 12.82
N ILE A 70 -71.84 42.25 11.69
CA ILE A 70 -71.51 42.77 10.36
C ILE A 70 -72.55 43.79 9.88
N ASN A 71 -73.82 43.57 10.20
CA ASN A 71 -74.95 44.40 9.77
C ASN A 71 -75.23 45.57 10.75
N GLY A 72 -74.33 45.85 11.71
CA GLY A 72 -74.38 47.01 12.57
C GLY A 72 -74.90 46.74 13.96
N ALA A 73 -75.02 45.49 14.38
CA ALA A 73 -75.35 45.17 15.79
C ALA A 73 -74.13 45.51 16.66
N GLU A 74 -74.25 46.52 17.52
CA GLU A 74 -73.19 46.91 18.47
C GLU A 74 -73.02 45.82 19.54
N SER A 75 -71.79 45.25 19.59
CA SER A 75 -71.38 44.33 20.67
C SER A 75 -70.05 44.76 21.24
N GLU A 76 -70.16 45.34 22.48
CA GLU A 76 -68.95 45.76 23.23
C GLU A 76 -68.01 44.60 23.53
N SER A 77 -68.59 43.39 23.69
CA SER A 77 -67.81 42.16 23.89
C SER A 77 -66.96 41.81 22.71
N ILE A 78 -67.50 41.82 21.47
CA ILE A 78 -66.76 41.50 20.22
C ILE A 78 -65.69 42.56 19.96
N THR A 79 -65.99 43.82 20.13
CA THR A 79 -65.02 44.94 19.98
C THR A 79 -63.85 44.81 20.95
N SER A 80 -64.16 44.47 22.22
CA SER A 80 -63.10 44.22 23.24
C SER A 80 -62.27 42.99 22.89
N GLN A 81 -62.82 41.90 22.38
CA GLN A 81 -62.11 40.71 21.94
C GLN A 81 -61.23 40.96 20.72
N LEU A 82 -61.67 41.75 19.75
CA LEU A 82 -60.89 42.18 18.60
C LEU A 82 -59.69 43.01 19.05
N GLN A 83 -59.87 43.94 19.95
CA GLN A 83 -58.77 44.75 20.50
C GLN A 83 -57.82 43.94 21.37
N GLN A 84 -58.31 42.98 22.14
CA GLN A 84 -57.49 42.07 22.93
C GLN A 84 -56.65 41.18 22.05
N MET A 85 -57.23 40.60 21.00
CA MET A 85 -56.51 39.76 20.00
C MET A 85 -55.47 40.58 19.28
N SER A 86 -55.77 41.82 18.84
CA SER A 86 -54.83 42.75 18.24
C SER A 86 -53.60 43.01 19.14
N ARG A 87 -53.83 43.21 20.45
CA ARG A 87 -52.72 43.44 21.40
C ARG A 87 -51.90 42.20 21.72
N ILE A 88 -52.56 41.04 21.88
CA ILE A 88 -51.87 39.77 22.20
C ILE A 88 -50.93 39.38 21.09
N TYR A 89 -51.36 39.52 19.86
CA TYR A 89 -50.60 39.07 18.70
C TYR A 89 -49.82 40.18 18.00
N ASP A 90 -49.85 41.40 18.57
CA ASP A 90 -49.22 42.59 17.97
C ASP A 90 -49.58 42.74 16.49
N GLY A 91 -50.91 42.77 16.22
CA GLY A 91 -51.43 42.72 14.89
C GLY A 91 -52.63 43.60 14.66
N ARG A 92 -52.87 43.94 13.43
CA ARG A 92 -54.01 44.70 12.94
C ARG A 92 -55.10 43.77 12.45
N ILE A 93 -56.33 44.02 12.80
CA ILE A 93 -57.49 43.24 12.39
C ILE A 93 -58.48 44.16 11.71
N LEU A 94 -58.84 43.81 10.47
CA LEU A 94 -59.84 44.51 9.69
C LEU A 94 -61.04 43.60 9.45
N LEU A 95 -62.23 44.13 9.69
CA LEU A 95 -63.49 43.49 9.29
C LEU A 95 -63.99 44.14 8.02
N ILE A 96 -64.21 43.35 6.99
CA ILE A 96 -64.53 43.78 5.62
C ILE A 96 -65.89 43.21 5.22
N ASP A 97 -66.79 44.06 4.71
CA ASP A 97 -68.09 43.66 4.22
C ASP A 97 -68.05 43.08 2.78
N SER A 98 -69.20 42.57 2.32
CA SER A 98 -69.37 42.06 0.98
C SER A 98 -69.12 43.04 -0.16
N SER A 99 -69.12 44.35 0.16
CA SER A 99 -68.81 45.47 -0.76
C SER A 99 -67.35 45.91 -0.70
N PHE A 100 -66.48 45.15 -0.03
CA PHE A 100 -65.04 45.43 0.20
C PHE A 100 -64.80 46.71 1.05
N HIS A 101 -65.78 47.18 1.85
CA HIS A 101 -65.58 48.25 2.81
C HIS A 101 -65.11 47.74 4.16
N ILE A 102 -64.19 48.47 4.80
CA ILE A 102 -63.72 48.16 6.12
C ILE A 102 -64.73 48.70 7.14
N ILE A 103 -65.49 47.76 7.78
CA ILE A 103 -66.45 48.11 8.79
C ILE A 103 -65.74 48.44 10.14
N LYS A 104 -64.74 47.68 10.47
CA LYS A 104 -63.96 47.86 11.69
C LYS A 104 -62.48 47.67 11.46
N ASP A 105 -61.70 48.55 12.03
CA ASP A 105 -60.23 48.52 12.05
C ASP A 105 -59.76 48.66 13.51
N THR A 106 -58.99 47.69 14.00
CA THR A 106 -58.46 47.76 15.42
C THR A 106 -57.48 48.87 15.63
N TYR A 107 -56.93 49.50 14.57
CA TYR A 107 -56.06 50.66 14.67
C TYR A 107 -56.77 51.99 14.30
N ASP A 108 -58.00 51.90 13.93
CA ASP A 108 -58.87 53.05 13.52
C ASP A 108 -58.23 53.92 12.38
N LEU A 109 -57.40 53.35 11.49
CA LEU A 109 -56.71 54.09 10.43
C LEU A 109 -57.49 54.16 9.12
N ASP A 110 -58.21 53.07 8.81
CA ASP A 110 -58.81 52.87 7.48
C ASP A 110 -60.31 52.49 7.57
N THR A 111 -60.99 52.75 8.68
CA THR A 111 -62.43 52.52 8.84
C THR A 111 -63.21 53.29 7.77
N ASN A 112 -64.21 52.66 7.12
CA ASN A 112 -65.02 53.15 6.02
C ASN A 112 -64.26 53.35 4.69
N LYS A 113 -63.01 52.89 4.55
CA LYS A 113 -62.32 52.81 3.26
C LYS A 113 -62.56 51.46 2.57
N THR A 114 -62.37 51.48 1.26
CA THR A 114 -62.43 50.23 0.45
C THR A 114 -61.04 49.58 0.37
N ILE A 115 -60.95 48.28 0.60
CA ILE A 115 -59.76 47.51 0.48
C ILE A 115 -59.97 46.39 -0.53
N ILE A 116 -59.04 46.29 -1.51
CA ILE A 116 -59.01 45.20 -2.47
C ILE A 116 -57.60 44.61 -2.45
N SER A 117 -57.45 43.44 -1.85
CA SER A 117 -56.21 42.67 -1.91
C SER A 117 -56.49 41.28 -2.46
N GLU A 118 -55.45 40.61 -2.88
CA GLU A 118 -55.56 39.25 -3.45
C GLU A 118 -56.08 38.26 -2.39
N GLU A 119 -55.65 38.42 -1.14
CA GLU A 119 -55.98 37.57 -0.01
C GLU A 119 -57.50 37.74 0.36
N VAL A 120 -57.98 38.98 0.35
CA VAL A 120 -59.39 39.27 0.59
C VAL A 120 -60.25 38.69 -0.50
N ILE A 121 -59.86 38.80 -1.78
CA ILE A 121 -60.61 38.21 -2.92
C ILE A 121 -60.65 36.70 -2.82
N LYS A 122 -59.52 36.04 -2.45
CA LYS A 122 -59.50 34.58 -2.24
C LYS A 122 -60.45 34.16 -1.13
N SER A 123 -60.46 34.92 -0.03
CA SER A 123 -61.33 34.62 1.10
C SER A 123 -62.82 34.76 0.74
N PHE A 124 -63.21 35.74 -0.09
CA PHE A 124 -64.56 35.83 -0.59
C PHE A 124 -64.99 34.67 -1.56
N ARG A 125 -64.01 33.87 -2.03
CA ARG A 125 -64.24 32.63 -2.74
C ARG A 125 -64.35 31.41 -1.82
N GLY A 126 -64.18 31.60 -0.52
CA GLY A 126 -64.27 30.54 0.50
C GLY A 126 -62.90 29.90 0.81
N GLU A 127 -61.80 30.47 0.35
CA GLU A 127 -60.46 29.98 0.63
C GLU A 127 -59.82 30.76 1.82
N ASP A 128 -59.37 30.02 2.84
CA ASP A 128 -58.48 30.61 3.86
C ASP A 128 -57.13 30.96 3.22
N SER A 129 -56.63 32.15 3.37
CA SER A 129 -55.35 32.56 2.88
C SER A 129 -54.38 32.88 4.03
N ILE A 130 -53.14 32.38 3.92
CA ILE A 130 -52.02 32.70 4.81
C ILE A 130 -50.89 33.13 3.94
N ASN A 131 -50.43 34.37 4.12
CA ASN A 131 -49.29 34.93 3.37
C ASN A 131 -48.24 35.45 4.38
N TYR A 132 -47.04 34.88 4.33
CA TYR A 132 -45.90 35.35 5.15
C TYR A 132 -45.02 36.27 4.33
N ASP A 133 -45.02 37.53 4.71
CA ASP A 133 -44.10 38.52 4.14
C ASP A 133 -42.88 38.63 5.07
N ALA A 134 -41.82 37.94 4.63
CA ALA A 134 -40.57 37.92 5.36
C ALA A 134 -39.82 39.26 5.33
N ASP A 135 -40.03 40.07 4.29
CA ASP A 135 -39.33 41.36 4.11
C ASP A 135 -39.93 42.44 5.01
N ASN A 136 -41.24 42.44 5.17
CA ASN A 136 -41.96 43.39 5.99
C ASN A 136 -42.32 42.88 7.42
N HIS A 137 -41.87 41.67 7.76
CA HIS A 137 -42.00 41.07 9.10
C HIS A 137 -43.43 40.89 9.59
N TYR A 138 -44.35 40.49 8.72
CA TYR A 138 -45.72 40.17 9.14
C TYR A 138 -46.28 38.93 8.45
N VAL A 139 -47.30 38.35 9.07
CA VAL A 139 -48.13 37.29 8.45
C VAL A 139 -49.52 37.86 8.26
N GLU A 140 -50.01 37.83 7.02
CA GLU A 140 -51.35 38.22 6.69
C GLU A 140 -52.26 36.96 6.52
N MET A 141 -53.39 36.98 7.15
CA MET A 141 -54.35 35.86 7.15
C MET A 141 -55.75 36.37 6.94
N THR A 142 -56.51 35.64 6.15
CA THR A 142 -57.90 35.98 5.90
C THR A 142 -58.81 34.81 6.31
N ILE A 143 -59.97 35.14 6.89
CA ILE A 143 -60.99 34.19 7.31
C ILE A 143 -62.35 34.67 6.79
N PRO A 144 -63.05 33.85 5.97
CA PRO A 144 -64.38 34.19 5.51
C PRO A 144 -65.41 34.04 6.64
N LEU A 145 -66.28 35.01 6.75
CA LEU A 145 -67.46 34.96 7.62
C LEU A 145 -68.62 34.35 6.85
N THR A 146 -68.95 33.11 7.17
CA THR A 146 -69.97 32.34 6.46
C THR A 146 -71.25 32.24 7.29
N THR A 147 -72.39 32.46 6.63
CA THR A 147 -73.71 32.16 7.18
C THR A 147 -74.37 31.05 6.39
N ASP A 148 -75.12 30.19 7.07
CA ASP A 148 -75.91 29.16 6.42
C ASP A 148 -77.19 29.82 5.95
N ASN A 149 -77.43 29.81 4.62
CA ASN A 149 -78.65 30.27 4.00
C ASN A 149 -79.75 29.18 4.13
N VAL A 150 -80.74 29.39 4.98
CA VAL A 150 -81.78 28.42 5.31
C VAL A 150 -82.64 28.02 4.07
N GLU A 151 -82.66 28.86 2.98
CA GLU A 151 -83.42 28.60 1.78
C GLU A 151 -82.71 27.81 0.69
N THR A 152 -81.35 27.85 0.61
CA THR A 152 -80.55 27.29 -0.49
C THR A 152 -79.60 26.21 -0.06
N GLU A 153 -79.42 25.87 1.23
CA GLU A 153 -78.35 24.99 1.78
C GLU A 153 -76.95 25.39 1.34
N GLU A 154 -76.72 26.56 0.74
CA GLU A 154 -75.43 27.09 0.35
C GLU A 154 -74.88 28.03 1.38
N LYS A 155 -73.60 27.93 1.71
CA LYS A 155 -72.87 28.87 2.59
C LYS A 155 -72.65 30.17 1.83
N SER A 156 -73.24 31.24 2.27
CA SER A 156 -72.94 32.59 1.76
C SER A 156 -71.89 33.30 2.61
N ILE A 157 -70.97 33.94 1.94
CA ILE A 157 -69.91 34.73 2.63
C ILE A 157 -70.41 36.14 2.78
N ILE A 158 -70.60 36.59 4.04
CA ILE A 158 -71.13 37.90 4.36
C ILE A 158 -70.05 38.93 4.62
N GLY A 159 -68.80 38.50 4.87
CA GLY A 159 -67.64 39.35 5.08
C GLY A 159 -66.34 38.59 5.24
N VAL A 160 -65.25 39.27 5.39
CA VAL A 160 -63.93 38.69 5.59
C VAL A 160 -63.26 39.39 6.80
N LEU A 161 -62.64 38.59 7.66
CA LEU A 161 -61.73 39.07 8.68
C LEU A 161 -60.33 38.98 8.14
N LEU A 162 -59.65 40.11 7.92
CA LEU A 162 -58.24 40.23 7.53
C LEU A 162 -57.42 40.55 8.78
N ILE A 163 -56.41 39.71 9.00
CA ILE A 163 -55.58 39.79 10.20
C ILE A 163 -54.12 39.87 9.75
N SER A 164 -53.44 40.94 10.12
CA SER A 164 -52.04 41.14 9.87
C SER A 164 -51.26 41.14 11.22
N VAL A 165 -50.40 40.15 11.43
CA VAL A 165 -49.70 39.93 12.72
C VAL A 165 -48.22 40.13 12.55
N SER A 166 -47.58 40.90 13.42
CA SER A 166 -46.12 41.08 13.45
C SER A 166 -45.40 39.76 13.77
N THR A 167 -44.29 39.57 13.09
CA THR A 167 -43.34 38.48 13.37
C THR A 167 -42.08 38.95 14.08
N ASP A 168 -42.01 40.20 14.54
CA ASP A 168 -40.82 40.79 15.18
C ASP A 168 -40.36 39.98 16.41
N SER A 169 -41.29 39.46 17.23
CA SER A 169 -40.97 38.60 18.36
C SER A 169 -40.32 37.28 17.94
N ILE A 170 -40.70 36.71 16.79
CA ILE A 170 -40.11 35.51 16.23
C ILE A 170 -38.70 35.83 15.75
N LEU A 171 -38.51 36.98 15.08
CA LEU A 171 -37.22 37.43 14.57
C LEU A 171 -36.22 37.75 15.69
N ALA A 172 -36.69 38.40 16.77
CA ALA A 172 -35.84 38.62 17.96
C ALA A 172 -35.35 37.32 18.57
N ASN A 173 -36.21 36.30 18.66
CA ASN A 173 -35.84 34.99 19.15
C ASN A 173 -34.87 34.28 18.18
N LEU A 174 -35.06 34.41 16.86
CA LEU A 174 -34.17 33.90 15.85
C LEU A 174 -32.77 34.53 15.95
N GLU A 175 -32.70 35.84 16.19
CA GLU A 175 -31.42 36.54 16.37
C GLU A 175 -30.68 36.08 17.62
N TYR A 176 -31.39 35.90 18.72
CA TYR A 176 -30.83 35.31 19.94
C TYR A 176 -30.28 33.90 19.69
N MET A 177 -31.08 33.05 19.04
CA MET A 177 -30.66 31.68 18.67
C MET A 177 -29.47 31.66 17.70
N ARG A 178 -29.42 32.56 16.73
CA ARG A 178 -28.31 32.72 15.79
C ARG A 178 -27.02 33.06 16.51
N ASN A 179 -27.06 33.97 17.46
CA ASN A 179 -25.89 34.37 18.24
C ASN A 179 -25.44 33.25 19.20
N ALA A 180 -26.37 32.55 19.86
CA ALA A 180 -26.06 31.39 20.68
C ALA A 180 -25.43 30.24 19.84
N ALA A 181 -25.98 29.95 18.66
CA ALA A 181 -25.45 28.96 17.75
C ALA A 181 -24.05 29.31 17.20
N LEU A 182 -23.79 30.62 16.98
CA LEU A 182 -22.45 31.10 16.60
C LEU A 182 -21.42 30.84 17.69
N VAL A 183 -21.73 31.17 18.93
CA VAL A 183 -20.85 30.91 20.09
C VAL A 183 -20.57 29.42 20.20
N LEU A 184 -21.61 28.58 20.15
CA LEU A 184 -21.47 27.13 20.18
C LEU A 184 -20.61 26.59 19.05
N GLN A 185 -20.76 27.12 17.81
CA GLN A 185 -19.96 26.77 16.66
C GLN A 185 -18.48 27.12 16.83
N ILE A 186 -18.18 28.30 17.41
CA ILE A 186 -16.80 28.72 17.72
C ILE A 186 -16.16 27.80 18.75
N VAL A 187 -16.87 27.51 19.83
CA VAL A 187 -16.39 26.58 20.88
C VAL A 187 -16.17 25.20 20.31
N GLY A 188 -17.12 24.72 19.51
CA GLY A 188 -16.98 23.44 18.80
C GLY A 188 -15.78 23.40 17.84
N ALA A 189 -15.52 24.48 17.11
CA ALA A 189 -14.39 24.61 16.21
C ALA A 189 -13.03 24.56 16.93
N VAL A 190 -12.94 25.21 18.10
CA VAL A 190 -11.73 25.18 18.95
C VAL A 190 -11.48 23.76 19.49
N LEU A 191 -12.52 23.10 19.98
CA LEU A 191 -12.45 21.70 20.43
C LEU A 191 -12.03 20.76 19.29
N LEU A 192 -12.66 20.91 18.14
CA LEU A 192 -12.35 20.13 16.94
C LEU A 192 -10.90 20.36 16.49
N PHE A 193 -10.40 21.60 16.58
CA PHE A 193 -9.00 21.90 16.28
C PHE A 193 -8.06 21.15 17.23
N ALA A 194 -8.32 21.18 18.54
CA ALA A 194 -7.50 20.44 19.50
C ALA A 194 -7.49 18.93 19.23
N VAL A 195 -8.66 18.34 18.96
CA VAL A 195 -8.80 16.91 18.63
C VAL A 195 -8.10 16.60 17.31
N SER A 196 -8.23 17.44 16.28
CA SER A 196 -7.60 17.22 14.98
C SER A 196 -6.07 17.27 15.05
N VAL A 197 -5.52 18.18 15.87
CA VAL A 197 -4.08 18.24 16.15
C VAL A 197 -3.61 16.97 16.86
N PHE A 198 -4.31 16.55 17.92
CA PHE A 198 -3.99 15.33 18.66
C PHE A 198 -4.01 14.09 17.75
N LEU A 199 -5.08 13.91 16.99
CA LEU A 199 -5.24 12.77 16.07
C LEU A 199 -4.17 12.79 14.98
N SER A 200 -3.92 13.95 14.37
CA SER A 200 -2.91 14.12 13.34
C SER A 200 -1.50 13.76 13.82
N VAL A 201 -1.14 14.18 15.04
CA VAL A 201 0.15 13.85 15.66
C VAL A 201 0.23 12.33 15.92
N ARG A 202 -0.80 11.75 16.53
CA ARG A 202 -0.84 10.32 16.85
C ARG A 202 -0.75 9.45 15.61
N LEU A 203 -1.44 9.79 14.52
CA LEU A 203 -1.42 9.02 13.27
C LEU A 203 -0.12 9.16 12.47
N THR A 204 0.57 10.30 12.57
CA THR A 204 1.76 10.54 11.73
C THR A 204 3.09 10.28 12.43
N ASN A 205 3.15 10.26 13.76
CA ASN A 205 4.39 10.02 14.49
C ASN A 205 5.03 8.65 14.20
N PRO A 206 4.29 7.53 14.16
CA PRO A 206 4.89 6.23 13.85
C PRO A 206 5.56 6.19 12.48
N LEU A 207 4.93 6.80 11.47
CA LEU A 207 5.53 6.91 10.12
C LEU A 207 6.79 7.77 10.11
N LYS A 208 6.82 8.84 10.92
CA LYS A 208 8.01 9.67 11.05
C LYS A 208 9.14 8.93 11.76
N ASN A 209 8.84 8.20 12.83
CA ASN A 209 9.81 7.38 13.54
C ASN A 209 10.38 6.29 12.63
N MET A 210 9.53 5.65 11.82
CA MET A 210 9.95 4.68 10.83
C MET A 210 10.93 5.27 9.81
N ALA A 211 10.61 6.45 9.26
CA ALA A 211 11.48 7.13 8.31
C ALA A 211 12.82 7.52 8.93
N SER A 212 12.84 7.96 10.21
CA SER A 212 14.10 8.29 10.92
C SER A 212 14.94 7.04 11.20
N SER A 213 14.33 5.94 11.64
CA SER A 213 15.06 4.69 11.89
C SER A 213 15.66 4.09 10.62
N ILE A 214 14.92 4.14 9.49
CA ILE A 214 15.47 3.74 8.18
C ILE A 214 16.68 4.62 7.80
N ALA A 215 16.61 5.94 8.03
CA ALA A 215 17.73 6.84 7.74
C ALA A 215 18.94 6.58 8.65
N GLU A 216 18.74 6.21 9.91
CA GLU A 216 19.82 5.82 10.84
C GLU A 216 20.49 4.53 10.38
N ILE A 217 19.75 3.51 9.97
CA ILE A 217 20.28 2.26 9.40
C ILE A 217 21.10 2.57 8.13
N GLN A 218 20.59 3.44 7.24
CA GLN A 218 21.30 3.83 6.02
C GLN A 218 22.63 4.51 6.29
N ASN A 219 22.74 5.30 7.36
CA ASN A 219 23.96 6.01 7.74
C ASN A 219 24.94 5.17 8.60
N GLY A 220 24.63 3.89 8.84
CA GLY A 220 25.47 3.00 9.63
C GLY A 220 25.41 3.23 11.15
N TYR A 221 24.49 4.07 11.64
CA TYR A 221 24.29 4.37 13.06
C TYR A 221 23.20 3.52 13.72
N GLY A 222 22.63 2.54 13.00
CA GLY A 222 21.59 1.64 13.53
C GLY A 222 22.11 0.74 14.66
N THR A 223 21.21 0.33 15.55
CA THR A 223 21.47 -0.71 16.56
C THR A 223 22.07 -1.94 15.89
N SER A 224 22.92 -2.67 16.60
CA SER A 224 23.74 -3.79 16.11
C SER A 224 22.99 -4.85 15.26
N ASP A 225 21.66 -4.89 15.31
CA ASP A 225 20.83 -5.79 14.51
C ASP A 225 20.04 -5.12 13.38
N GLY A 226 20.02 -3.77 13.28
CA GLY A 226 19.35 -3.05 12.18
C GLY A 226 17.83 -3.31 12.07
N GLU A 227 17.21 -3.86 13.11
CA GLU A 227 15.79 -4.19 13.08
C GLU A 227 14.90 -2.97 13.38
N LEU A 228 13.90 -2.77 12.54
CA LEU A 228 12.81 -1.83 12.76
C LEU A 228 11.79 -2.45 13.71
N MET A 229 11.73 -1.95 14.97
CA MET A 229 10.71 -2.35 15.95
C MET A 229 9.66 -1.25 16.11
N ILE A 230 8.62 -1.24 15.27
CA ILE A 230 7.48 -0.32 15.39
C ILE A 230 6.22 -1.16 15.58
N LYS A 231 5.54 -0.97 16.74
CA LYS A 231 4.36 -1.76 17.14
C LYS A 231 3.10 -0.90 17.31
N ASP A 232 2.96 0.19 16.53
CA ASP A 232 1.86 1.14 16.75
C ASP A 232 0.54 0.68 16.12
N TYR A 233 0.51 0.37 14.83
CA TYR A 233 -0.67 -0.17 14.13
C TYR A 233 -0.28 -1.17 13.05
N SER A 234 -1.26 -1.97 12.60
CA SER A 234 -1.06 -3.15 11.74
C SER A 234 -0.24 -2.87 10.50
N GLU A 235 -0.46 -1.74 9.84
CA GLU A 235 0.22 -1.35 8.61
C GLU A 235 1.71 -1.05 8.85
N THR A 236 2.03 -0.36 9.96
CA THR A 236 3.43 -0.09 10.31
C THR A 236 4.17 -1.34 10.74
N VAL A 237 3.50 -2.29 11.42
CA VAL A 237 4.05 -3.61 11.75
C VAL A 237 4.37 -4.38 10.47
N GLN A 238 3.44 -4.49 9.54
CA GLN A 238 3.65 -5.20 8.26
C GLN A 238 4.79 -4.60 7.43
N ILE A 239 4.88 -3.26 7.39
CA ILE A 239 5.98 -2.59 6.67
C ILE A 239 7.32 -2.88 7.37
N SER A 240 7.37 -2.84 8.71
CA SER A 240 8.56 -3.16 9.48
C SER A 240 9.03 -4.60 9.25
N GLU A 241 8.13 -5.57 9.26
CA GLU A 241 8.45 -6.98 8.97
C GLU A 241 9.02 -7.17 7.56
N LYS A 242 8.38 -6.56 6.55
CA LYS A 242 8.85 -6.64 5.17
C LYS A 242 10.20 -5.94 5.00
N PHE A 243 10.39 -4.79 5.64
CA PHE A 243 11.66 -4.08 5.63
C PHE A 243 12.77 -4.91 6.28
N ASN A 244 12.52 -5.48 7.45
CA ASN A 244 13.50 -6.33 8.15
C ASN A 244 13.89 -7.54 7.31
N LYS A 245 12.92 -8.18 6.63
CA LYS A 245 13.22 -9.28 5.71
C LYS A 245 14.09 -8.85 4.52
N LEU A 246 13.83 -7.67 3.96
CA LEU A 246 14.65 -7.13 2.88
C LEU A 246 16.05 -6.75 3.36
N TYR A 247 16.14 -6.14 4.53
CA TYR A 247 17.43 -5.75 5.14
C TYR A 247 18.28 -6.96 5.47
N SER A 248 17.72 -7.99 6.09
CA SER A 248 18.41 -9.25 6.37
C SER A 248 18.93 -9.92 5.09
N ARG A 249 18.12 -9.92 4.03
CA ARG A 249 18.54 -10.46 2.73
C ARG A 249 19.69 -9.63 2.11
N MET A 250 19.62 -8.31 2.21
CA MET A 250 20.67 -7.43 1.72
C MET A 250 21.98 -7.63 2.51
N LYS A 251 21.89 -7.76 3.83
CA LYS A 251 23.03 -8.04 4.70
C LYS A 251 23.68 -9.38 4.35
N MET A 252 22.91 -10.44 4.22
CA MET A 252 23.43 -11.74 3.78
C MET A 252 24.14 -11.68 2.42
N LEU A 253 23.62 -10.88 1.49
CA LEU A 253 24.25 -10.71 0.18
C LEU A 253 25.57 -9.94 0.29
N ASP A 254 25.64 -8.92 1.14
CA ASP A 254 26.86 -8.14 1.35
C ASP A 254 27.93 -8.96 2.08
N ASP A 255 27.54 -9.68 3.14
CA ASP A 255 28.42 -10.61 3.85
C ASP A 255 28.97 -11.68 2.91
N SER A 256 28.13 -12.30 2.08
CA SER A 256 28.55 -13.29 1.08
C SER A 256 29.49 -12.68 0.02
N ARG A 257 29.25 -11.43 -0.38
CA ARG A 257 30.15 -10.72 -1.30
C ARG A 257 31.51 -10.41 -0.67
N GLN A 258 31.52 -9.99 0.59
CA GLN A 258 32.75 -9.70 1.33
C GLN A 258 33.58 -10.96 1.54
N GLU A 259 32.92 -12.09 1.91
CA GLU A 259 33.55 -13.39 2.04
C GLU A 259 34.13 -13.86 0.69
N PHE A 260 33.38 -13.69 -0.40
CA PHE A 260 33.87 -14.00 -1.74
C PHE A 260 35.15 -13.22 -2.10
N VAL A 261 35.17 -11.89 -1.88
CA VAL A 261 36.34 -11.07 -2.15
C VAL A 261 37.54 -11.46 -1.27
N SER A 262 37.30 -11.79 -0.01
CA SER A 262 38.33 -12.27 0.91
C SER A 262 38.92 -13.60 0.43
N ASN A 263 38.06 -14.56 0.08
CA ASN A 263 38.50 -15.88 -0.36
C ASN A 263 39.26 -15.82 -1.71
N VAL A 264 38.78 -15.00 -2.68
CA VAL A 264 39.52 -14.73 -3.93
C VAL A 264 40.92 -14.19 -3.63
N SER A 265 41.00 -13.19 -2.74
CA SER A 265 42.31 -12.58 -2.38
C SER A 265 43.24 -13.60 -1.75
N HIS A 266 42.77 -14.48 -0.90
CA HIS A 266 43.54 -15.52 -0.26
C HIS A 266 43.99 -16.60 -1.26
N GLU A 267 43.09 -17.09 -2.13
CA GLU A 267 43.41 -18.14 -3.09
C GLU A 267 44.36 -17.67 -4.22
N LEU A 268 44.37 -16.38 -4.57
CA LEU A 268 45.33 -15.80 -5.52
C LEU A 268 46.68 -15.47 -4.84
N LYS A 269 46.69 -15.05 -3.56
CA LYS A 269 47.93 -14.67 -2.86
C LYS A 269 48.85 -15.85 -2.59
N THR A 270 48.29 -17.03 -2.32
CA THR A 270 49.05 -18.23 -1.97
C THR A 270 49.95 -18.70 -3.12
N PRO A 271 49.47 -18.94 -4.36
CA PRO A 271 50.28 -19.34 -5.49
C PRO A 271 51.32 -18.28 -5.86
N LEU A 272 50.94 -16.99 -5.86
CA LEU A 272 51.87 -15.89 -6.11
C LEU A 272 53.01 -15.87 -5.12
N THR A 273 52.75 -16.12 -3.83
CA THR A 273 53.80 -16.18 -2.81
C THR A 273 54.71 -17.40 -3.01
N SER A 274 54.14 -18.55 -3.35
CA SER A 274 54.89 -19.78 -3.66
C SER A 274 55.84 -19.57 -4.86
N MET A 275 55.33 -19.04 -5.98
CA MET A 275 56.10 -18.71 -7.15
C MET A 275 57.25 -17.72 -6.83
N LYS A 276 56.93 -16.70 -5.99
CA LYS A 276 57.94 -15.72 -5.56
C LYS A 276 59.05 -16.38 -4.76
N VAL A 277 58.71 -17.26 -3.81
CA VAL A 277 59.71 -17.95 -2.97
C VAL A 277 60.62 -18.86 -3.84
N LEU A 278 60.03 -19.58 -4.79
CA LEU A 278 60.79 -20.41 -5.71
C LEU A 278 61.75 -19.56 -6.60
N ALA A 279 61.24 -18.45 -7.14
CA ALA A 279 62.02 -17.53 -7.96
C ALA A 279 63.15 -16.85 -7.13
N ASP A 280 62.86 -16.38 -5.89
CA ASP A 280 63.85 -15.77 -5.01
C ASP A 280 64.93 -16.79 -4.59
N SER A 281 64.55 -18.06 -4.39
CA SER A 281 65.48 -19.16 -4.11
C SER A 281 66.47 -19.41 -5.24
N LEU A 282 65.98 -19.35 -6.50
CA LEU A 282 66.83 -19.48 -7.69
C LEU A 282 67.78 -18.28 -7.86
N ASN A 283 67.32 -17.06 -7.57
CA ASN A 283 68.11 -15.86 -7.74
C ASN A 283 69.16 -15.65 -6.61
N GLY A 284 68.94 -16.27 -5.44
CA GLY A 284 69.85 -16.13 -4.30
C GLY A 284 71.02 -17.09 -4.23
N GLN A 285 71.18 -18.02 -5.19
CA GLN A 285 72.24 -19.02 -5.23
C GLN A 285 73.13 -18.81 -6.47
N GLU A 286 74.44 -18.75 -6.31
CA GLU A 286 75.41 -18.50 -7.41
C GLU A 286 75.67 -19.75 -8.29
N ASP A 287 75.49 -20.99 -7.77
CA ASP A 287 75.71 -22.26 -8.51
C ASP A 287 74.52 -23.24 -8.26
N VAL A 288 73.34 -23.00 -8.90
CA VAL A 288 72.21 -23.90 -8.84
C VAL A 288 72.41 -25.10 -9.78
N PRO A 289 72.35 -26.37 -9.32
CA PRO A 289 72.36 -27.52 -10.17
C PRO A 289 71.23 -27.43 -11.21
N ILE A 290 71.52 -27.83 -12.44
CA ILE A 290 70.56 -27.71 -13.59
C ILE A 290 69.28 -28.53 -13.36
N GLU A 291 69.39 -29.61 -12.63
CA GLU A 291 68.27 -30.47 -12.24
C GLU A 291 67.30 -29.72 -11.29
N LEU A 292 67.84 -29.04 -10.26
CA LEU A 292 67.07 -28.25 -9.32
C LEU A 292 66.44 -27.02 -9.99
N TYR A 293 67.18 -26.39 -10.92
CA TYR A 293 66.63 -25.30 -11.74
C TYR A 293 65.42 -25.75 -12.59
N ARG A 294 65.52 -26.93 -13.18
CA ARG A 294 64.42 -27.49 -13.96
C ARG A 294 63.19 -27.83 -13.07
N GLU A 295 63.43 -28.38 -11.90
CA GLU A 295 62.38 -28.72 -10.93
C GLU A 295 61.64 -27.44 -10.49
N PHE A 296 62.33 -26.39 -10.06
CA PHE A 296 61.71 -25.13 -9.67
C PHE A 296 60.98 -24.44 -10.82
N MET A 297 61.48 -24.48 -12.04
CA MET A 297 60.83 -23.95 -13.23
C MET A 297 59.56 -24.73 -13.58
N LEU A 298 59.56 -26.05 -13.38
CA LEU A 298 58.37 -26.89 -13.54
C LEU A 298 57.32 -26.55 -12.44
N ASP A 299 57.72 -26.37 -11.20
CA ASP A 299 56.82 -26.01 -10.12
C ASP A 299 56.21 -24.62 -10.33
N ILE A 300 57.02 -23.62 -10.76
CA ILE A 300 56.48 -22.31 -11.16
C ILE A 300 55.51 -22.43 -12.30
N GLY A 301 55.81 -23.28 -13.34
CA GLY A 301 54.89 -23.54 -14.45
C GLY A 301 53.56 -24.13 -14.00
N ASN A 302 53.60 -25.12 -13.12
CA ASN A 302 52.41 -25.75 -12.55
C ASN A 302 51.57 -24.75 -11.73
N GLU A 303 52.18 -23.85 -10.97
CA GLU A 303 51.49 -22.85 -10.18
C GLU A 303 50.85 -21.75 -11.03
N ILE A 304 51.48 -21.39 -12.17
CA ILE A 304 50.90 -20.49 -13.20
C ILE A 304 49.65 -21.13 -13.82
N GLU A 305 49.70 -22.41 -14.18
CA GLU A 305 48.54 -23.11 -14.73
C GLU A 305 47.40 -23.19 -13.74
N ARG A 306 47.70 -23.43 -12.46
CA ARG A 306 46.73 -23.43 -11.39
C ARG A 306 46.06 -22.07 -11.22
N GLU A 307 46.85 -20.98 -11.23
CA GLU A 307 46.33 -19.62 -11.10
C GLU A 307 45.44 -19.25 -12.27
N ASN A 308 45.81 -19.61 -13.51
CA ASN A 308 44.99 -19.45 -14.69
C ASN A 308 43.67 -20.20 -14.57
N LYS A 309 43.66 -21.44 -14.03
CA LYS A 309 42.41 -22.18 -13.77
C LYS A 309 41.51 -21.45 -12.78
N ILE A 310 42.07 -20.93 -11.66
CA ILE A 310 41.31 -20.15 -10.68
C ILE A 310 40.69 -18.92 -11.35
N ILE A 311 41.44 -18.16 -12.12
CA ILE A 311 40.96 -16.95 -12.82
C ILE A 311 39.83 -17.29 -13.79
N ASN A 312 39.99 -18.36 -14.58
CA ASN A 312 38.97 -18.79 -15.57
C ASN A 312 37.68 -19.29 -14.88
N ASP A 313 37.82 -20.01 -13.77
CA ASP A 313 36.68 -20.44 -12.93
C ASP A 313 35.93 -19.25 -12.35
N LEU A 314 36.65 -18.24 -11.81
CA LEU A 314 36.09 -17.00 -11.31
C LEU A 314 35.34 -16.21 -12.40
N LEU A 315 35.96 -16.05 -13.59
CA LEU A 315 35.33 -15.37 -14.72
C LEU A 315 34.06 -16.08 -15.17
N SER A 316 34.08 -17.41 -15.19
CA SER A 316 32.92 -18.25 -15.54
C SER A 316 31.79 -18.04 -14.52
N LEU A 317 32.12 -18.01 -13.21
CA LEU A 317 31.18 -17.81 -12.13
C LEU A 317 30.54 -16.40 -12.16
N VAL A 318 31.35 -15.36 -12.38
CA VAL A 318 30.88 -13.96 -12.50
C VAL A 318 29.97 -13.77 -13.73
N LYS A 319 30.30 -14.43 -14.85
CA LYS A 319 29.44 -14.40 -16.06
C LYS A 319 28.11 -15.10 -15.80
N MET A 320 28.09 -16.21 -15.07
CA MET A 320 26.86 -16.93 -14.71
C MET A 320 25.98 -16.19 -13.71
N ASP A 321 26.56 -15.41 -12.78
CA ASP A 321 25.79 -14.62 -11.81
C ASP A 321 25.03 -13.45 -12.45
N LYS A 322 25.51 -12.93 -13.59
CA LYS A 322 24.96 -11.70 -14.19
C LYS A 322 23.65 -11.87 -14.95
N SER A 323 23.33 -13.03 -15.49
CA SER A 323 22.03 -13.19 -16.15
C SER A 323 21.64 -14.63 -16.50
N ALA A 324 20.48 -15.06 -15.99
CA ALA A 324 19.75 -16.19 -16.56
C ALA A 324 19.28 -15.91 -18.02
N SER A 325 19.41 -14.66 -18.48
CA SER A 325 19.01 -14.22 -19.84
C SER A 325 20.08 -14.45 -20.91
N ASP A 326 21.32 -14.83 -20.57
CA ASP A 326 22.44 -14.96 -21.50
C ASP A 326 22.78 -16.45 -21.83
N LEU A 327 21.78 -17.32 -21.81
CA LEU A 327 21.98 -18.70 -22.32
C LEU A 327 21.90 -18.72 -23.83
N ASN A 328 22.90 -19.34 -24.46
CA ASN A 328 22.88 -19.66 -25.89
C ASN A 328 22.24 -21.04 -26.06
N ILE A 329 20.93 -21.09 -26.03
CA ILE A 329 20.17 -22.34 -26.09
C ILE A 329 20.16 -22.85 -27.55
N THR A 330 20.66 -24.06 -27.75
CA THR A 330 20.65 -24.76 -29.01
C THR A 330 20.23 -26.21 -28.80
N SER A 331 19.77 -26.86 -29.87
CA SER A 331 19.45 -28.30 -29.85
C SER A 331 20.73 -29.12 -29.94
N VAL A 332 21.07 -29.84 -28.86
CA VAL A 332 22.34 -30.57 -28.73
C VAL A 332 22.08 -32.06 -28.50
N ASN A 333 22.85 -32.90 -29.17
CA ASN A 333 22.89 -34.34 -28.91
C ASN A 333 23.73 -34.62 -27.65
N ILE A 334 23.07 -34.98 -26.57
CA ILE A 334 23.72 -35.19 -25.27
C ILE A 334 24.68 -36.37 -25.28
N ASN A 335 24.38 -37.42 -26.06
CA ASN A 335 25.24 -38.59 -26.16
C ASN A 335 26.60 -38.21 -26.77
N GLU A 336 26.57 -37.48 -27.88
CA GLU A 336 27.80 -37.03 -28.56
C GLU A 336 28.62 -36.09 -27.68
N MET A 337 27.94 -35.18 -26.98
CA MET A 337 28.59 -34.29 -26.03
C MET A 337 29.28 -35.05 -24.88
N LEU A 338 28.64 -36.08 -24.32
CA LEU A 338 29.23 -36.92 -23.29
C LEU A 338 30.42 -37.73 -23.82
N ASP A 339 30.30 -38.32 -25.00
CA ASP A 339 31.41 -39.04 -25.63
C ASP A 339 32.66 -38.15 -25.83
N LEU A 340 32.46 -36.89 -26.23
CA LEU A 340 33.55 -35.94 -26.40
C LEU A 340 34.19 -35.56 -25.03
N ILE A 341 33.37 -35.36 -23.98
CA ILE A 341 33.86 -35.07 -22.64
C ILE A 341 34.70 -36.25 -22.11
N LEU A 342 34.15 -37.46 -22.16
CA LEU A 342 34.83 -38.66 -21.65
C LEU A 342 36.09 -38.99 -22.45
N LYS A 343 36.08 -38.86 -23.77
CA LYS A 343 37.25 -39.02 -24.60
C LYS A 343 38.39 -38.06 -24.22
N ARG A 344 38.05 -36.82 -23.85
CA ARG A 344 39.01 -35.82 -23.38
C ARG A 344 39.56 -36.13 -21.98
N LEU A 345 38.76 -36.68 -21.09
CA LEU A 345 39.13 -37.02 -19.71
C LEU A 345 39.81 -38.41 -19.60
N LYS A 346 39.67 -39.27 -20.57
CA LYS A 346 40.23 -40.64 -20.61
C LYS A 346 41.75 -40.69 -20.29
N PRO A 347 42.62 -39.84 -20.87
CA PRO A 347 44.06 -39.86 -20.53
C PRO A 347 44.34 -39.51 -19.04
N ILE A 348 43.48 -38.71 -18.43
CA ILE A 348 43.59 -38.34 -17.00
C ILE A 348 43.18 -39.54 -16.15
N ALA A 349 42.10 -40.21 -16.49
CA ALA A 349 41.63 -41.41 -15.81
C ALA A 349 42.63 -42.56 -15.90
N GLU A 350 43.21 -42.81 -17.12
CA GLU A 350 44.26 -43.79 -17.32
C GLU A 350 45.53 -43.53 -16.48
N LYS A 351 45.91 -42.25 -16.33
CA LYS A 351 47.07 -41.88 -15.48
C LYS A 351 46.83 -42.16 -14.00
N GLN A 352 45.56 -42.15 -13.58
CA GLN A 352 45.16 -42.42 -12.17
C GLN A 352 44.67 -43.86 -11.96
N HIS A 353 44.79 -44.73 -12.97
CA HIS A 353 44.30 -46.12 -12.95
C HIS A 353 42.80 -46.23 -12.61
N VAL A 354 41.98 -45.27 -13.14
CA VAL A 354 40.53 -45.25 -12.94
C VAL A 354 39.83 -45.71 -14.24
N ASP A 355 38.94 -46.67 -14.10
CA ASP A 355 38.12 -47.16 -15.23
C ASP A 355 36.95 -46.17 -15.47
N LEU A 356 36.79 -45.69 -16.71
CA LEU A 356 35.79 -44.69 -17.09
C LEU A 356 34.80 -45.29 -18.10
N VAL A 357 33.55 -45.47 -17.68
CA VAL A 357 32.49 -46.13 -18.45
C VAL A 357 31.34 -45.20 -18.73
N LEU A 358 30.84 -45.19 -19.99
CA LEU A 358 29.60 -44.52 -20.37
C LEU A 358 28.50 -45.55 -20.64
N GLU A 359 27.38 -45.42 -19.93
CA GLU A 359 26.16 -46.19 -20.20
C GLU A 359 25.08 -45.26 -20.75
N SER A 360 24.68 -45.49 -21.98
CA SER A 360 23.60 -44.72 -22.60
C SER A 360 22.51 -45.65 -23.13
N PHE A 361 21.30 -45.47 -22.64
CA PHE A 361 20.18 -46.36 -22.93
C PHE A 361 19.44 -45.97 -24.24
N ARG A 362 19.56 -44.71 -24.66
CA ARG A 362 18.91 -44.20 -25.87
C ARG A 362 19.54 -42.88 -26.33
N PRO A 363 19.35 -42.48 -27.61
CA PRO A 363 19.72 -41.15 -28.07
C PRO A 363 18.88 -40.07 -27.34
N VAL A 364 19.53 -39.02 -26.88
CA VAL A 364 18.91 -37.89 -26.17
C VAL A 364 19.33 -36.59 -26.81
N THR A 365 18.35 -35.81 -27.26
CA THR A 365 18.56 -34.45 -27.76
C THR A 365 17.83 -33.49 -26.83
N ALA A 366 18.47 -32.40 -26.43
CA ALA A 366 17.91 -31.41 -25.54
C ALA A 366 18.28 -29.98 -25.95
N GLU A 367 17.42 -29.03 -25.59
CA GLU A 367 17.66 -27.59 -25.76
C GLU A 367 18.47 -27.05 -24.60
N ILE A 368 19.76 -26.82 -24.80
CA ILE A 368 20.71 -26.44 -23.74
C ILE A 368 21.75 -25.43 -24.26
N ASP A 369 22.45 -24.77 -23.34
CA ASP A 369 23.72 -24.10 -23.62
C ASP A 369 24.85 -25.12 -23.49
N GLU A 370 25.33 -25.55 -24.67
CA GLU A 370 26.34 -26.62 -24.81
C GLU A 370 27.61 -26.28 -24.01
N VAL A 371 28.07 -25.05 -24.07
CA VAL A 371 29.33 -24.63 -23.42
C VAL A 371 29.20 -24.70 -21.89
N LYS A 372 28.11 -24.17 -21.32
CA LYS A 372 27.91 -24.17 -19.87
C LYS A 372 27.65 -25.57 -19.34
N LEU A 373 26.89 -26.38 -20.08
CA LEU A 373 26.60 -27.74 -19.63
C LEU A 373 27.83 -28.66 -19.80
N THR A 374 28.61 -28.50 -20.85
CA THR A 374 29.90 -29.20 -21.02
C THR A 374 30.84 -28.90 -19.84
N LEU A 375 30.93 -27.62 -19.41
CA LEU A 375 31.75 -27.23 -18.27
C LEU A 375 31.27 -27.92 -16.97
N ALA A 376 29.95 -27.90 -16.72
CA ALA A 376 29.36 -28.54 -15.54
C ALA A 376 29.62 -30.05 -15.47
N ILE A 377 29.40 -30.75 -16.58
CA ILE A 377 29.60 -32.21 -16.65
C ILE A 377 31.09 -32.54 -16.55
N THR A 378 31.96 -31.79 -17.23
CA THR A 378 33.42 -31.96 -17.13
C THR A 378 33.87 -31.84 -15.67
N ASN A 379 33.40 -30.86 -14.92
CA ASN A 379 33.72 -30.69 -13.49
C ASN A 379 33.26 -31.91 -12.66
N LEU A 380 32.07 -32.47 -12.92
CA LEU A 380 31.58 -33.62 -12.17
C LEU A 380 32.46 -34.86 -12.46
N VAL A 381 32.75 -35.15 -13.73
CA VAL A 381 33.55 -36.30 -14.10
C VAL A 381 35.02 -36.12 -13.67
N GLU A 382 35.59 -34.91 -13.83
CA GLU A 382 36.94 -34.59 -13.34
C GLU A 382 37.06 -34.82 -11.83
N ASN A 383 36.06 -34.40 -11.05
CA ASN A 383 36.03 -34.65 -9.60
C ASN A 383 35.93 -36.15 -9.28
N ALA A 384 35.08 -36.89 -9.99
CA ALA A 384 34.93 -38.34 -9.82
C ALA A 384 36.21 -39.10 -10.10
N ILE A 385 37.01 -38.69 -11.12
CA ILE A 385 38.31 -39.27 -11.40
C ILE A 385 39.33 -38.88 -10.31
N LYS A 386 39.38 -37.59 -9.95
CA LYS A 386 40.40 -36.99 -9.12
C LYS A 386 40.33 -37.43 -7.65
N TYR A 387 39.12 -37.63 -7.12
CA TYR A 387 38.88 -38.08 -5.75
C TYR A 387 38.61 -39.61 -5.70
N ASN A 388 39.00 -40.34 -6.76
CA ASN A 388 38.88 -41.77 -6.79
C ASN A 388 40.01 -42.47 -6.03
N LYS A 389 39.84 -43.75 -5.82
CA LYS A 389 40.87 -44.66 -5.33
C LYS A 389 41.67 -45.23 -6.51
N GLU A 390 42.87 -45.71 -6.21
CA GLU A 390 43.66 -46.45 -7.21
C GLU A 390 42.87 -47.73 -7.59
N ASP A 391 42.85 -48.06 -8.90
CA ASP A 391 42.06 -49.10 -9.50
C ASP A 391 40.52 -48.96 -9.29
N GLY A 392 40.06 -47.74 -9.09
CA GLY A 392 38.63 -47.41 -8.94
C GLY A 392 37.94 -47.24 -10.32
N TRP A 393 36.66 -46.89 -10.25
CA TRP A 393 35.83 -46.69 -11.45
C TRP A 393 34.98 -45.42 -11.38
N VAL A 394 34.60 -44.90 -12.54
CA VAL A 394 33.63 -43.84 -12.74
C VAL A 394 32.61 -44.26 -13.77
N HIS A 395 31.37 -44.39 -13.37
CA HIS A 395 30.24 -44.70 -14.24
C HIS A 395 29.43 -43.42 -14.54
N VAL A 396 29.35 -43.08 -15.82
CA VAL A 396 28.50 -42.01 -16.33
C VAL A 396 27.30 -42.64 -17.02
N SER A 397 26.08 -42.44 -16.52
CA SER A 397 24.89 -42.99 -17.14
C SER A 397 23.92 -41.88 -17.60
N LEU A 398 23.40 -42.05 -18.83
CA LEU A 398 22.43 -41.14 -19.45
C LEU A 398 21.12 -41.86 -19.70
N ASN A 399 20.03 -41.31 -19.19
CA ASN A 399 18.66 -41.72 -19.47
C ASN A 399 17.76 -40.51 -19.69
N ALA A 400 16.55 -40.69 -20.24
CA ALA A 400 15.58 -39.62 -20.40
C ALA A 400 14.16 -40.18 -20.30
N ASP A 401 13.22 -39.35 -19.86
CA ASP A 401 11.79 -39.57 -20.01
C ASP A 401 11.20 -38.62 -21.07
N TYR A 402 9.91 -38.32 -21.01
CA TYR A 402 9.25 -37.42 -21.96
C TYR A 402 9.52 -35.93 -21.70
N GLN A 403 10.03 -35.58 -20.55
CA GLN A 403 10.20 -34.18 -20.13
C GLN A 403 11.63 -33.82 -19.75
N TYR A 404 12.39 -34.80 -19.23
CA TYR A 404 13.73 -34.59 -18.68
C TYR A 404 14.71 -35.63 -19.16
N PHE A 405 15.97 -35.22 -19.24
CA PHE A 405 17.05 -36.19 -19.22
C PHE A 405 17.74 -36.24 -17.86
N TYR A 406 18.27 -37.38 -17.53
CA TYR A 406 18.93 -37.70 -16.27
C TYR A 406 20.35 -38.16 -16.57
N LEU A 407 21.29 -37.40 -16.00
CA LEU A 407 22.71 -37.77 -16.03
C LEU A 407 23.11 -38.18 -14.61
N LYS A 408 23.70 -39.35 -14.48
CA LYS A 408 24.31 -39.79 -13.24
C LYS A 408 25.81 -39.92 -13.44
N VAL A 409 26.57 -39.42 -12.45
CA VAL A 409 28.03 -39.62 -12.36
C VAL A 409 28.28 -40.28 -11.03
N GLU A 410 28.69 -41.51 -11.05
CA GLU A 410 28.93 -42.37 -9.90
C GLU A 410 30.39 -42.77 -9.85
N ASP A 411 31.03 -42.66 -8.68
CA ASP A 411 32.42 -43.04 -8.50
C ASP A 411 32.60 -43.97 -7.27
N SER A 412 33.67 -44.74 -7.26
CA SER A 412 34.10 -45.61 -6.16
C SER A 412 35.12 -44.92 -5.26
N GLY A 413 35.16 -43.62 -5.23
CA GLY A 413 36.20 -42.82 -4.60
C GLY A 413 36.13 -42.78 -3.07
N ILE A 414 36.76 -41.74 -2.53
CA ILE A 414 36.84 -41.52 -1.06
C ILE A 414 35.51 -41.13 -0.39
N GLY A 415 34.51 -40.73 -1.23
CA GLY A 415 33.25 -40.22 -0.72
C GLY A 415 33.34 -38.82 -0.08
N ILE A 416 32.21 -38.37 0.44
CA ILE A 416 32.05 -37.05 1.07
C ILE A 416 31.43 -37.27 2.47
N PRO A 417 32.05 -36.72 3.54
CA PRO A 417 31.47 -36.75 4.88
C PRO A 417 30.09 -36.09 4.93
N GLU A 418 29.18 -36.62 5.73
CA GLU A 418 27.79 -36.18 5.85
C GLU A 418 27.68 -34.69 6.20
N ASP A 419 28.50 -34.22 7.14
CA ASP A 419 28.54 -32.80 7.57
C ASP A 419 28.96 -31.84 6.45
N SER A 420 29.62 -32.36 5.41
CA SER A 420 30.09 -31.55 4.27
C SER A 420 29.10 -31.48 3.12
N LEU A 421 28.12 -32.38 3.04
CA LEU A 421 27.18 -32.50 1.91
C LEU A 421 26.36 -31.23 1.66
N GLU A 422 26.01 -30.48 2.70
CA GLU A 422 25.28 -29.21 2.57
C GLU A 422 26.15 -28.09 2.01
N HIS A 423 27.49 -28.16 2.23
CA HIS A 423 28.46 -27.10 1.94
C HIS A 423 29.20 -27.30 0.62
N ILE A 424 29.19 -28.48 0.00
CA ILE A 424 29.98 -28.77 -1.22
C ILE A 424 29.72 -27.84 -2.41
N TYR A 425 28.57 -27.14 -2.42
CA TYR A 425 28.20 -26.19 -3.45
C TYR A 425 28.57 -24.73 -3.12
N GLU A 426 29.12 -24.50 -1.92
CA GLU A 426 29.60 -23.18 -1.52
C GLU A 426 30.89 -22.85 -2.27
N ARG A 427 31.08 -21.57 -2.56
CA ARG A 427 32.29 -21.10 -3.30
C ARG A 427 33.51 -21.28 -2.43
N PHE A 428 34.60 -21.84 -2.99
CA PHE A 428 35.86 -22.12 -2.31
C PHE A 428 35.77 -23.16 -1.18
N TYR A 429 34.64 -23.86 -1.03
CA TYR A 429 34.50 -24.92 -0.04
C TYR A 429 35.29 -26.16 -0.44
N ARG A 430 35.96 -26.76 0.53
CA ARG A 430 36.76 -27.98 0.38
C ARG A 430 36.68 -28.77 1.68
N VAL A 431 36.42 -30.07 1.59
CA VAL A 431 36.31 -30.98 2.75
C VAL A 431 37.59 -31.01 3.54
N ASP A 432 38.77 -31.04 2.87
CA ASP A 432 40.06 -31.01 3.53
C ASP A 432 41.01 -30.02 2.85
N LYS A 433 41.44 -28.98 3.58
CA LYS A 433 42.33 -27.94 3.08
C LYS A 433 43.80 -28.37 2.95
N SER A 434 44.22 -29.44 3.65
CA SER A 434 45.61 -29.89 3.67
C SER A 434 45.94 -30.87 2.54
N HIS A 435 45.16 -31.94 2.37
CA HIS A 435 45.38 -32.93 1.30
C HIS A 435 44.98 -32.39 -0.08
N SER A 436 44.04 -31.47 -0.12
CA SER A 436 43.51 -30.94 -1.40
C SER A 436 44.48 -29.95 -2.08
N ARG A 437 45.59 -29.51 -1.46
CA ARG A 437 46.65 -28.75 -2.13
C ARG A 437 47.44 -29.64 -3.08
N GLU A 438 47.70 -30.86 -2.71
CA GLU A 438 48.41 -31.86 -3.57
C GLU A 438 47.51 -32.30 -4.73
N ILE A 439 46.20 -32.37 -4.48
CA ILE A 439 45.21 -32.82 -5.48
C ILE A 439 44.75 -31.67 -6.41
N GLY A 440 45.02 -30.36 -6.13
CA GLY A 440 44.88 -29.23 -7.06
C GLY A 440 43.41 -28.78 -7.37
N GLY A 441 42.52 -28.62 -6.37
CA GLY A 441 41.15 -28.14 -6.58
C GLY A 441 40.99 -26.64 -6.26
N THR A 442 40.16 -25.92 -7.05
CA THR A 442 39.83 -24.50 -6.83
C THR A 442 38.70 -24.27 -5.81
N GLY A 443 37.92 -25.30 -5.50
CA GLY A 443 36.68 -25.17 -4.69
C GLY A 443 35.54 -24.43 -5.42
N LEU A 444 35.70 -24.11 -6.72
CA LEU A 444 34.69 -23.41 -7.51
C LEU A 444 33.91 -24.33 -8.45
N GLY A 445 34.45 -25.51 -8.79
CA GLY A 445 33.89 -26.42 -9.78
C GLY A 445 32.44 -26.85 -9.49
N LEU A 446 32.13 -27.27 -8.26
CA LEU A 446 30.76 -27.69 -7.91
C LEU A 446 29.80 -26.50 -7.80
N ALA A 447 30.25 -25.31 -7.40
CA ALA A 447 29.47 -24.09 -7.42
C ALA A 447 29.10 -23.69 -8.87
N ILE A 448 30.06 -23.76 -9.79
CA ILE A 448 29.85 -23.54 -11.23
C ILE A 448 28.87 -24.57 -11.79
N THR A 449 29.05 -25.84 -11.44
CA THR A 449 28.18 -26.94 -11.87
C THR A 449 26.74 -26.70 -11.43
N ARG A 450 26.50 -26.39 -10.16
CA ARG A 450 25.17 -26.11 -9.64
C ARG A 450 24.52 -24.91 -10.34
N ASN A 451 25.25 -23.81 -10.53
CA ASN A 451 24.76 -22.65 -11.24
C ASN A 451 24.39 -22.98 -12.70
N ALA A 452 25.22 -23.67 -13.43
CA ALA A 452 24.95 -24.07 -14.79
C ALA A 452 23.67 -24.93 -14.89
N ILE A 453 23.50 -25.91 -13.99
CA ILE A 453 22.31 -26.78 -13.95
C ILE A 453 21.06 -25.98 -13.63
N LEU A 454 21.13 -25.07 -12.64
CA LEU A 454 20.00 -24.21 -12.25
C LEU A 454 19.60 -23.23 -13.36
N MET A 455 20.56 -22.68 -14.12
CA MET A 455 20.29 -21.86 -15.31
C MET A 455 19.49 -22.63 -16.36
N HIS A 456 19.75 -23.94 -16.53
CA HIS A 456 18.99 -24.84 -17.41
C HIS A 456 17.66 -25.33 -16.75
N ARG A 457 17.22 -24.71 -15.64
CA ARG A 457 16.03 -25.14 -14.86
C ARG A 457 16.09 -26.59 -14.41
N GLY A 458 17.29 -27.12 -14.30
CA GLY A 458 17.58 -28.46 -13.82
C GLY A 458 17.71 -28.53 -12.30
N ALA A 459 17.96 -29.71 -11.83
CA ALA A 459 18.25 -30.01 -10.42
C ALA A 459 19.44 -30.97 -10.33
N ILE A 460 20.27 -30.79 -9.30
CA ILE A 460 21.36 -31.69 -8.95
C ILE A 460 21.14 -32.21 -7.53
N LYS A 461 21.36 -33.50 -7.35
CA LYS A 461 21.38 -34.18 -6.04
C LYS A 461 22.66 -34.97 -5.90
N VAL A 462 23.15 -35.08 -4.68
CA VAL A 462 24.32 -35.84 -4.30
C VAL A 462 23.92 -36.89 -3.28
N PHE A 463 24.46 -38.09 -3.41
CA PHE A 463 24.44 -39.15 -2.43
C PHE A 463 25.86 -39.64 -2.26
N SER A 464 26.38 -39.66 -1.05
CA SER A 464 27.76 -40.06 -0.81
C SER A 464 27.90 -40.67 0.58
N THR A 465 28.75 -41.68 0.68
CA THR A 465 29.16 -42.29 1.95
C THR A 465 30.70 -42.24 1.99
N GLU A 466 31.23 -41.71 3.05
CA GLU A 466 32.67 -41.63 3.25
C GLU A 466 33.30 -43.05 3.17
N GLY A 467 34.30 -43.19 2.31
CA GLY A 467 34.96 -44.46 2.05
C GLY A 467 34.32 -45.35 0.98
N GLU A 468 33.08 -45.08 0.53
CA GLU A 468 32.39 -45.93 -0.47
C GLU A 468 32.32 -45.29 -1.86
N GLY A 469 32.19 -43.93 -1.94
CA GLY A 469 32.12 -43.21 -3.19
C GLY A 469 31.00 -42.18 -3.22
N THR A 470 30.76 -41.56 -4.40
CA THR A 470 29.80 -40.50 -4.59
C THR A 470 28.95 -40.72 -5.83
N LEU A 471 27.65 -40.42 -5.74
CA LEU A 471 26.70 -40.39 -6.82
C LEU A 471 26.10 -39.00 -6.98
N PHE A 472 26.42 -38.30 -8.05
CA PHE A 472 25.73 -37.10 -8.49
C PHE A 472 24.62 -37.45 -9.48
N THR A 473 23.42 -36.97 -9.26
CA THR A 473 22.27 -37.11 -10.16
C THR A 473 21.84 -35.74 -10.64
N VAL A 474 21.92 -35.50 -11.93
CA VAL A 474 21.52 -34.27 -12.62
C VAL A 474 20.26 -34.53 -13.41
N ARG A 475 19.27 -33.66 -13.29
CA ARG A 475 18.03 -33.68 -14.08
C ARG A 475 17.86 -32.36 -14.79
N ILE A 476 17.70 -32.38 -16.12
CA ILE A 476 17.53 -31.18 -16.95
C ILE A 476 16.34 -31.39 -17.91
N PRO A 477 15.47 -30.35 -18.12
CA PRO A 477 14.40 -30.44 -19.10
C PRO A 477 14.95 -30.67 -20.53
N LEU A 478 14.24 -31.46 -21.33
CA LEU A 478 14.60 -31.67 -22.74
C LEU A 478 14.35 -30.40 -23.57
N ASN A 479 13.28 -29.66 -23.26
CA ASN A 479 12.95 -28.41 -23.92
C ASN A 479 13.17 -27.25 -22.93
N TYR A 480 13.84 -26.19 -23.38
CA TYR A 480 14.05 -25.01 -22.57
C TYR A 480 12.78 -24.12 -22.59
N ILE A 481 12.11 -24.00 -21.47
CA ILE A 481 10.97 -23.09 -21.31
C ILE A 481 11.50 -21.78 -20.74
N ALA A 482 11.46 -20.70 -21.54
CA ALA A 482 11.99 -19.36 -21.20
C ALA A 482 11.28 -18.72 -19.98
#